data_070d35c4fb68241480b057970390dec0
#
_entry.id   070d35c4fb68241480b057970390dec0
#
_cell.length_a   1.000
_cell.length_b   1.000
_cell.length_c   1.000
_cell.angle_alpha   90.00
_cell.angle_beta   90.00
_cell.angle_gamma   90.00
#
_symmetry.space_group_name_H-M   'P 1'
#
loop_
_entity.id
_entity.type
_entity.pdbx_description
1 polymer ?
#
loop_
_entity_poly.entity_id
_entity_poly.type
_entity_poly.pdbx_seq_one_letter_code
_entity_poly.pdbx_strand_id
1 'polypeptide(L)'
;MKAHILAVLLLAGPAMAQDNPLQDSATWDDLRDSVLGLASDVPQDLGVLDLEAPVRAHEAAIVPIRLVQPHGAPAITAATLVIDENPAPVAAEYSFGPAMMPLDFEFRVRVDSYSDVRAIADTGTGSQVMAGRFVKASGGCSAPAGKDMAAVEATMGQMRWRTAQEDGRQVGTLMIRHPNFSGLQRDQVTLLNIPAHFIDRLDVRQGEELLFALKAGISISEDPVFRFAYRPNGQPIRVHAEDTDGNVWDQEFAAGG
;
A
#
# COMPACT_ATOMS: atom_id res chain seq x y z
N MET A 1 -52.15 31.46 -12.58
CA MET A 1 -50.96 30.87 -13.22
C MET A 1 -50.28 30.00 -12.20
N LYS A 2 -50.37 28.68 -12.31
CA LYS A 2 -49.69 27.71 -11.40
C LYS A 2 -48.41 27.25 -12.09
N ALA A 3 -47.24 27.61 -11.53
CA ALA A 3 -45.95 27.17 -12.00
C ALA A 3 -45.69 25.74 -11.50
N HIS A 4 -45.51 24.79 -12.45
CA HIS A 4 -45.10 23.43 -12.14
C HIS A 4 -43.58 23.39 -12.17
N ILE A 5 -42.98 23.17 -11.00
CA ILE A 5 -41.54 22.92 -10.86
C ILE A 5 -41.32 21.45 -11.18
N LEU A 6 -40.65 21.20 -12.29
CA LEU A 6 -40.21 19.87 -12.71
C LEU A 6 -38.90 19.52 -11.95
N ALA A 7 -38.99 18.65 -10.95
CA ALA A 7 -37.83 18.13 -10.26
C ALA A 7 -37.16 17.07 -11.14
N VAL A 8 -36.00 17.37 -11.68
CA VAL A 8 -35.15 16.41 -12.39
C VAL A 8 -34.39 15.58 -11.34
N LEU A 9 -34.82 14.36 -11.10
CA LEU A 9 -34.02 13.38 -10.33
C LEU A 9 -32.84 12.94 -11.20
N LEU A 10 -31.63 13.38 -10.86
CA LEU A 10 -30.38 12.81 -11.35
C LEU A 10 -30.20 11.45 -10.67
N LEU A 11 -30.49 10.38 -11.38
CA LEU A 11 -30.12 9.02 -11.00
C LEU A 11 -28.58 8.90 -11.16
N ALA A 12 -27.84 8.98 -10.06
CA ALA A 12 -26.47 8.55 -10.03
C ALA A 12 -26.45 7.04 -10.25
N GLY A 13 -26.09 6.60 -11.47
CA GLY A 13 -25.84 5.19 -11.77
C GLY A 13 -24.65 4.70 -10.94
N PRO A 14 -24.59 3.39 -10.62
CA PRO A 14 -23.42 2.81 -9.99
C PRO A 14 -22.19 3.10 -10.86
N ALA A 15 -21.15 3.69 -10.29
CA ALA A 15 -19.86 3.81 -10.95
C ALA A 15 -19.38 2.38 -11.23
N MET A 16 -19.42 1.98 -12.49
CA MET A 16 -18.82 0.70 -12.92
C MET A 16 -17.34 0.81 -12.61
N ALA A 17 -16.83 -0.08 -11.76
CA ALA A 17 -15.39 -0.21 -11.55
C ALA A 17 -14.75 -0.42 -12.93
N GLN A 18 -13.86 0.48 -13.31
CA GLN A 18 -13.20 0.43 -14.62
C GLN A 18 -12.28 -0.79 -14.59
N ASP A 19 -12.57 -1.76 -15.45
CA ASP A 19 -11.79 -3.00 -15.53
C ASP A 19 -10.38 -2.69 -16.06
N ASN A 20 -9.35 -3.01 -15.27
CA ASN A 20 -7.94 -2.87 -15.62
C ASN A 20 -7.18 -4.17 -15.31
N PRO A 21 -7.51 -5.27 -15.99
CA PRO A 21 -6.89 -6.56 -15.75
C PRO A 21 -5.38 -6.51 -16.01
N LEU A 22 -4.67 -7.48 -15.44
CA LEU A 22 -3.26 -7.71 -15.73
C LEU A 22 -3.03 -7.87 -17.23
N GLN A 23 -1.89 -7.40 -17.69
CA GLN A 23 -1.45 -7.53 -19.08
C GLN A 23 -0.46 -8.70 -19.21
N ASP A 24 -0.33 -9.25 -20.41
CA ASP A 24 0.78 -10.14 -20.72
C ASP A 24 2.09 -9.34 -20.67
N SER A 25 3.04 -9.78 -19.87
CA SER A 25 4.29 -9.06 -19.61
C SER A 25 5.48 -10.02 -19.64
N ALA A 26 6.41 -9.78 -20.59
CA ALA A 26 7.69 -10.50 -20.59
C ALA A 26 8.51 -10.20 -19.33
N THR A 27 8.36 -8.99 -18.77
CA THR A 27 8.99 -8.59 -17.52
C THR A 27 8.50 -9.48 -16.37
N TRP A 28 7.20 -9.81 -16.33
CA TRP A 28 6.67 -10.71 -15.30
C TRP A 28 7.26 -12.12 -15.40
N ASP A 29 7.43 -12.67 -16.59
CA ASP A 29 8.02 -13.98 -16.78
C ASP A 29 9.45 -14.04 -16.21
N ASP A 30 10.26 -13.00 -16.47
CA ASP A 30 11.62 -12.90 -15.94
C ASP A 30 11.62 -12.67 -14.40
N LEU A 31 10.75 -11.85 -13.87
CA LEU A 31 10.64 -11.54 -12.44
C LEU A 31 10.20 -12.77 -11.64
N ARG A 32 9.21 -13.48 -12.12
CA ARG A 32 8.66 -14.67 -11.47
C ARG A 32 9.75 -15.68 -11.18
N ASP A 33 10.57 -16.01 -12.15
CA ASP A 33 11.58 -17.06 -12.06
C ASP A 33 12.85 -16.56 -11.36
N SER A 34 13.36 -15.37 -11.73
CA SER A 34 14.68 -14.92 -11.30
C SER A 34 14.67 -14.13 -10.00
N VAL A 35 13.59 -13.38 -9.70
CA VAL A 35 13.52 -12.49 -8.53
C VAL A 35 12.67 -13.10 -7.41
N LEU A 36 11.55 -13.72 -7.76
CA LEU A 36 10.63 -14.29 -6.78
C LEU A 36 10.85 -15.76 -6.51
N GLY A 37 11.60 -16.46 -7.38
CA GLY A 37 11.86 -17.90 -7.26
C GLY A 37 10.60 -18.76 -7.36
N LEU A 38 9.56 -18.26 -8.03
CA LEU A 38 8.29 -18.97 -8.20
C LEU A 38 8.44 -20.02 -9.31
N ALA A 39 8.38 -21.29 -8.94
CA ALA A 39 8.56 -22.42 -9.88
C ALA A 39 7.39 -22.61 -10.85
N SER A 40 6.26 -21.95 -10.62
CA SER A 40 5.05 -22.04 -11.47
C SER A 40 4.24 -20.75 -11.37
N ASP A 41 3.33 -20.55 -12.32
CA ASP A 41 2.38 -19.45 -12.24
C ASP A 41 1.51 -19.56 -10.99
N VAL A 42 1.40 -18.44 -10.29
CA VAL A 42 0.49 -18.30 -9.17
C VAL A 42 -0.90 -17.95 -9.73
N PRO A 43 -1.94 -18.73 -9.43
CA PRO A 43 -3.25 -18.50 -10.00
C PRO A 43 -3.86 -17.18 -9.49
N GLN A 44 -4.53 -16.45 -10.37
CA GLN A 44 -5.39 -15.36 -9.97
C GLN A 44 -6.68 -15.91 -9.38
N ASP A 45 -7.01 -15.53 -8.15
CA ASP A 45 -8.26 -15.94 -7.50
C ASP A 45 -8.89 -14.75 -6.73
N LEU A 46 -9.76 -14.03 -7.42
CA LEU A 46 -10.52 -12.91 -6.85
C LEU A 46 -11.54 -13.34 -5.80
N GLY A 47 -11.83 -14.63 -5.68
CA GLY A 47 -12.62 -15.20 -4.59
C GLY A 47 -11.83 -15.30 -3.28
N VAL A 48 -10.50 -15.17 -3.33
CA VAL A 48 -9.61 -15.20 -2.16
C VAL A 48 -9.04 -13.83 -1.85
N LEU A 49 -8.55 -13.10 -2.85
CA LEU A 49 -7.98 -11.77 -2.71
C LEU A 49 -8.28 -10.93 -3.95
N ASP A 50 -8.68 -9.68 -3.77
CA ASP A 50 -8.71 -8.67 -4.81
C ASP A 50 -7.71 -7.55 -4.52
N LEU A 51 -7.20 -6.92 -5.59
CA LEU A 51 -6.36 -5.75 -5.55
C LEU A 51 -7.07 -4.61 -6.28
N GLU A 52 -7.37 -3.55 -5.57
CA GLU A 52 -7.93 -2.33 -6.15
C GLU A 52 -6.82 -1.33 -6.43
N ALA A 53 -6.78 -0.80 -7.64
CA ALA A 53 -5.86 0.24 -8.08
C ALA A 53 -6.52 1.10 -9.18
N PRO A 54 -6.15 2.37 -9.34
CA PRO A 54 -6.69 3.21 -10.41
C PRO A 54 -6.18 2.74 -11.77
N VAL A 55 -7.03 2.76 -12.80
CA VAL A 55 -6.62 2.50 -14.20
C VAL A 55 -5.54 3.49 -14.65
N ARG A 56 -5.62 4.74 -14.20
CA ARG A 56 -4.66 5.81 -14.45
C ARG A 56 -4.42 6.57 -13.13
N ALA A 57 -3.18 6.64 -12.71
CA ALA A 57 -2.79 7.43 -11.57
C ALA A 57 -2.87 8.94 -11.90
N HIS A 58 -3.45 9.73 -10.99
CA HIS A 58 -3.37 11.18 -11.07
C HIS A 58 -1.96 11.66 -10.77
N GLU A 59 -1.32 11.01 -9.80
CA GLU A 59 0.03 11.26 -9.36
C GLU A 59 0.78 9.93 -9.18
N ALA A 60 1.81 9.73 -9.98
CA ALA A 60 2.54 8.46 -10.05
C ALA A 60 3.36 8.17 -8.78
N ALA A 61 3.65 9.20 -7.97
CA ALA A 61 4.40 9.07 -6.72
C ALA A 61 3.53 8.62 -5.52
N ILE A 62 2.20 8.65 -5.64
CA ILE A 62 1.27 8.34 -4.53
C ILE A 62 0.05 7.54 -5.01
N VAL A 63 0.29 6.47 -5.76
CA VAL A 63 -0.76 5.60 -6.30
C VAL A 63 -1.38 4.78 -5.17
N PRO A 64 -2.69 4.91 -4.90
CA PRO A 64 -3.35 4.10 -3.88
C PRO A 64 -3.52 2.65 -4.35
N ILE A 65 -3.19 1.73 -3.47
CA ILE A 65 -3.41 0.29 -3.63
C ILE A 65 -4.20 -0.20 -2.42
N ARG A 66 -5.23 -1.00 -2.66
CA ARG A 66 -6.02 -1.63 -1.60
C ARG A 66 -6.13 -3.12 -1.84
N LEU A 67 -5.78 -3.90 -0.84
CA LEU A 67 -5.97 -5.35 -0.81
C LEU A 67 -7.27 -5.67 -0.06
N VAL A 68 -8.19 -6.33 -0.73
CA VAL A 68 -9.52 -6.65 -0.21
C VAL A 68 -9.75 -8.14 -0.25
N GLN A 69 -10.11 -8.71 0.89
CA GLN A 69 -10.45 -10.12 1.01
C GLN A 69 -11.96 -10.31 1.13
N PRO A 70 -12.59 -11.13 0.29
CA PRO A 70 -13.99 -11.49 0.44
C PRO A 70 -14.26 -12.20 1.76
N HIS A 71 -15.45 -12.01 2.32
CA HIS A 71 -15.86 -12.72 3.53
C HIS A 71 -15.88 -14.23 3.31
N GLY A 72 -15.33 -14.99 4.27
CA GLY A 72 -15.29 -16.45 4.22
C GLY A 72 -14.15 -17.06 3.41
N ALA A 73 -13.31 -16.22 2.76
CA ALA A 73 -12.10 -16.69 2.10
C ALA A 73 -11.06 -17.17 3.12
N PRO A 74 -10.12 -18.06 2.73
CA PRO A 74 -9.00 -18.47 3.58
C PRO A 74 -8.18 -17.27 4.04
N ALA A 75 -7.75 -17.24 5.31
CA ALA A 75 -6.97 -16.13 5.86
C ALA A 75 -5.68 -15.89 5.04
N ILE A 76 -5.37 -14.64 4.77
CA ILE A 76 -4.10 -14.22 4.19
C ILE A 76 -3.09 -13.99 5.31
N THR A 77 -1.95 -14.67 5.27
CA THR A 77 -0.90 -14.54 6.30
C THR A 77 0.26 -13.67 5.86
N ALA A 78 0.52 -13.58 4.56
CA ALA A 78 1.55 -12.73 3.99
C ALA A 78 1.17 -12.29 2.57
N ALA A 79 1.79 -11.24 2.07
CA ALA A 79 1.70 -10.83 0.68
C ALA A 79 2.98 -10.13 0.22
N THR A 80 3.44 -10.44 -0.98
CA THR A 80 4.49 -9.71 -1.68
C THR A 80 3.86 -8.82 -2.73
N LEU A 81 4.14 -7.52 -2.66
CA LEU A 81 3.70 -6.55 -3.67
C LEU A 81 4.80 -6.39 -4.72
N VAL A 82 4.45 -6.59 -5.97
CA VAL A 82 5.33 -6.43 -7.12
C VAL A 82 4.76 -5.38 -8.06
N ILE A 83 5.62 -4.50 -8.57
CA ILE A 83 5.31 -3.51 -9.60
C ILE A 83 6.28 -3.79 -10.73
N ASP A 84 5.81 -4.45 -11.79
CA ASP A 84 6.65 -5.11 -12.79
C ASP A 84 7.72 -4.17 -13.38
N GLU A 85 7.34 -2.95 -13.74
CA GLU A 85 8.21 -2.00 -14.43
C GLU A 85 8.90 -0.98 -13.50
N ASN A 86 8.86 -1.20 -12.18
CA ASN A 86 9.61 -0.36 -11.26
C ASN A 86 11.10 -0.75 -11.24
N PRO A 87 12.03 0.21 -11.01
CA PRO A 87 13.47 -0.07 -10.90
C PRO A 87 13.83 -1.11 -9.82
N ALA A 88 13.02 -1.20 -8.77
CA ALA A 88 13.02 -2.28 -7.78
C ALA A 88 11.62 -2.89 -7.76
N PRO A 89 11.38 -4.00 -8.50
CA PRO A 89 10.03 -4.53 -8.70
C PRO A 89 9.34 -5.01 -7.43
N VAL A 90 10.06 -5.64 -6.50
CA VAL A 90 9.52 -5.99 -5.18
C VAL A 90 9.36 -4.71 -4.37
N ALA A 91 8.13 -4.20 -4.30
CA ALA A 91 7.80 -2.96 -3.63
C ALA A 91 7.72 -3.11 -2.12
N ALA A 92 7.19 -4.24 -1.64
CA ALA A 92 7.02 -4.54 -0.24
C ALA A 92 6.71 -6.01 0.02
N GLU A 93 7.11 -6.51 1.19
CA GLU A 93 6.71 -7.80 1.75
C GLU A 93 5.91 -7.53 3.04
N TYR A 94 4.69 -8.04 3.11
CA TYR A 94 3.79 -7.90 4.24
C TYR A 94 3.61 -9.23 4.97
N SER A 95 3.48 -9.17 6.30
CA SER A 95 2.93 -10.22 7.14
C SER A 95 1.70 -9.70 7.86
N PHE A 96 0.62 -10.47 7.94
CA PHE A 96 -0.65 -10.05 8.52
C PHE A 96 -1.04 -10.92 9.71
N GLY A 97 -1.47 -10.27 10.79
CA GLY A 97 -2.02 -10.93 11.95
C GLY A 97 -3.50 -11.30 11.79
N PRO A 98 -3.99 -12.26 12.59
CA PRO A 98 -5.35 -12.78 12.45
C PRO A 98 -6.45 -11.76 12.77
N ALA A 99 -6.13 -10.71 13.53
CA ALA A 99 -7.09 -9.64 13.83
C ALA A 99 -7.46 -8.81 12.60
N MET A 100 -6.66 -8.83 11.54
CA MET A 100 -6.92 -8.10 10.29
C MET A 100 -7.88 -8.84 9.34
N MET A 101 -8.19 -10.11 9.60
CA MET A 101 -9.03 -10.92 8.69
C MET A 101 -10.53 -10.68 8.87
N PRO A 102 -11.31 -10.60 7.78
CA PRO A 102 -10.86 -10.57 6.39
C PRO A 102 -10.06 -9.32 6.09
N LEU A 103 -9.05 -9.43 5.22
CA LEU A 103 -8.14 -8.34 4.91
C LEU A 103 -8.87 -7.19 4.19
N ASP A 104 -8.61 -5.97 4.66
CA ASP A 104 -8.96 -4.71 4.04
C ASP A 104 -7.83 -3.74 4.39
N PHE A 105 -6.90 -3.57 3.46
CA PHE A 105 -5.62 -2.92 3.72
C PHE A 105 -5.24 -2.00 2.56
N GLU A 106 -5.16 -0.71 2.84
CA GLU A 106 -4.85 0.34 1.87
C GLU A 106 -3.52 1.02 2.21
N PHE A 107 -2.71 1.26 1.19
CA PHE A 107 -1.44 1.97 1.26
C PHE A 107 -1.13 2.65 -0.07
N ARG A 108 0.00 3.35 -0.18
CA ARG A 108 0.36 4.10 -1.38
C ARG A 108 1.76 3.73 -1.85
N VAL A 109 1.91 3.64 -3.19
CA VAL A 109 3.17 3.30 -3.84
C VAL A 109 3.54 4.29 -4.93
N ARG A 110 4.82 4.28 -5.30
CA ARG A 110 5.34 4.91 -6.50
C ARG A 110 5.26 3.93 -7.66
N VAL A 111 4.78 4.37 -8.81
CA VAL A 111 4.75 3.59 -10.04
C VAL A 111 5.51 4.35 -11.10
N ASP A 112 6.61 3.79 -11.61
CA ASP A 112 7.54 4.54 -12.46
C ASP A 112 7.16 4.53 -13.94
N SER A 113 6.57 3.44 -14.41
CA SER A 113 6.09 3.27 -15.79
C SER A 113 4.71 2.61 -15.78
N TYR A 114 4.04 2.59 -16.93
CA TYR A 114 2.84 1.78 -17.13
C TYR A 114 3.16 0.34 -16.75
N SER A 115 2.49 -0.20 -15.75
CA SER A 115 2.92 -1.43 -15.08
C SER A 115 1.75 -2.23 -14.57
N ASP A 116 1.91 -3.53 -14.55
CA ASP A 116 1.13 -4.38 -13.69
C ASP A 116 1.59 -4.21 -12.24
N VAL A 117 0.62 -4.10 -11.36
CA VAL A 117 0.78 -4.14 -9.89
C VAL A 117 0.17 -5.43 -9.40
N ARG A 118 0.97 -6.28 -8.79
CA ARG A 118 0.61 -7.64 -8.36
C ARG A 118 0.77 -7.80 -6.87
N ALA A 119 -0.18 -8.44 -6.22
CA ALA A 119 -0.06 -8.95 -4.86
C ALA A 119 -0.06 -10.47 -4.91
N ILE A 120 1.05 -11.09 -4.50
CA ILE A 120 1.19 -12.54 -4.36
C ILE A 120 1.00 -12.84 -2.88
N ALA A 121 -0.10 -13.52 -2.55
CA ALA A 121 -0.51 -13.74 -1.18
C ALA A 121 -0.39 -15.21 -0.77
N ASP A 122 0.17 -15.43 0.42
CA ASP A 122 0.18 -16.72 1.09
C ASP A 122 -1.09 -16.88 1.92
N THR A 123 -1.80 -17.96 1.71
CA THR A 123 -2.99 -18.29 2.51
C THR A 123 -2.60 -19.12 3.73
N GLY A 124 -3.42 -19.06 4.77
CA GLY A 124 -3.28 -19.90 5.96
C GLY A 124 -3.42 -21.41 5.67
N THR A 125 -3.82 -21.79 4.46
CA THR A 125 -3.88 -23.20 4.00
C THR A 125 -2.59 -23.65 3.32
N GLY A 126 -1.60 -22.76 3.15
CA GLY A 126 -0.31 -23.05 2.51
C GLY A 126 -0.35 -22.97 0.98
N SER A 127 -1.40 -22.44 0.38
CA SER A 127 -1.46 -22.14 -1.06
C SER A 127 -1.16 -20.65 -1.32
N GLN A 128 -0.69 -20.36 -2.54
CA GLN A 128 -0.49 -18.98 -3.02
C GLN A 128 -1.57 -18.61 -4.01
N VAL A 129 -1.98 -17.35 -3.95
CA VAL A 129 -2.90 -16.73 -4.91
C VAL A 129 -2.36 -15.37 -5.32
N MET A 130 -2.70 -14.91 -6.51
CA MET A 130 -2.33 -13.61 -7.02
C MET A 130 -3.58 -12.76 -7.27
N ALA A 131 -3.49 -11.48 -6.94
CA ALA A 131 -4.41 -10.45 -7.42
C ALA A 131 -3.59 -9.34 -8.07
N GLY A 132 -4.15 -8.64 -9.06
CA GLY A 132 -3.40 -7.55 -9.69
C GLY A 132 -4.21 -6.70 -10.63
N ARG A 133 -3.65 -5.53 -10.96
CA ARG A 133 -4.24 -4.53 -11.86
C ARG A 133 -3.16 -3.85 -12.69
N PHE A 134 -3.50 -3.56 -13.94
CA PHE A 134 -2.65 -2.72 -14.80
C PHE A 134 -2.88 -1.24 -14.48
N VAL A 135 -1.81 -0.51 -14.17
CA VAL A 135 -1.83 0.91 -13.78
C VAL A 135 -1.06 1.75 -14.79
N LYS A 136 -1.72 2.77 -15.34
CA LYS A 136 -1.08 3.78 -16.21
C LYS A 136 -0.54 4.92 -15.35
N ALA A 137 0.78 4.90 -15.10
CA ALA A 137 1.52 5.91 -14.36
C ALA A 137 2.89 6.13 -15.00
N SER A 138 3.58 7.22 -14.70
CA SER A 138 4.92 7.49 -15.23
C SER A 138 5.70 8.41 -14.29
N GLY A 139 6.98 8.06 -14.03
CA GLY A 139 7.93 8.89 -13.30
C GLY A 139 7.71 8.95 -11.78
N GLY A 140 7.00 7.98 -11.19
CA GLY A 140 6.71 8.02 -9.77
C GLY A 140 7.94 7.89 -8.88
N CYS A 141 8.94 7.12 -9.30
CA CYS A 141 10.18 6.94 -8.53
C CYS A 141 11.13 8.13 -8.63
N SER A 142 11.06 8.90 -9.70
CA SER A 142 11.88 10.11 -9.93
C SER A 142 11.15 11.42 -9.68
N ALA A 143 9.89 11.37 -9.22
CA ALA A 143 9.10 12.57 -8.93
C ALA A 143 9.83 13.46 -7.91
N PRO A 144 9.92 14.79 -8.16
CA PRO A 144 10.66 15.70 -7.30
C PRO A 144 10.17 15.63 -5.84
N ALA A 145 11.14 15.64 -4.91
CA ALA A 145 10.83 15.86 -3.51
C ALA A 145 10.45 17.35 -3.33
N GLY A 146 9.16 17.62 -3.19
CA GLY A 146 8.62 19.00 -3.09
C GLY A 146 8.82 19.66 -1.73
N LYS A 147 9.75 19.17 -0.87
CA LYS A 147 9.88 19.59 0.51
C LYS A 147 11.24 20.22 0.81
N ASP A 148 11.24 21.22 1.68
CA ASP A 148 12.44 21.73 2.34
C ASP A 148 13.06 20.62 3.19
N MET A 149 14.32 20.26 2.93
CA MET A 149 15.04 19.20 3.63
C MET A 149 15.12 19.45 5.14
N ALA A 150 15.31 20.70 5.58
CA ALA A 150 15.33 21.02 7.01
C ALA A 150 13.97 20.76 7.69
N ALA A 151 12.86 21.02 6.99
CA ALA A 151 11.52 20.71 7.48
C ALA A 151 11.24 19.21 7.50
N VAL A 152 11.80 18.45 6.55
CA VAL A 152 11.74 16.98 6.52
C VAL A 152 12.45 16.39 7.73
N GLU A 153 13.72 16.79 7.97
CA GLU A 153 14.52 16.31 9.10
C GLU A 153 13.85 16.62 10.45
N ALA A 154 13.29 17.82 10.60
CA ALA A 154 12.61 18.24 11.84
C ALA A 154 11.35 17.45 12.19
N THR A 155 10.74 16.77 11.21
CA THR A 155 9.47 16.04 11.38
C THR A 155 9.57 14.55 11.13
N MET A 156 10.72 14.06 10.69
CA MET A 156 10.94 12.66 10.36
C MET A 156 10.65 11.75 11.56
N GLY A 157 9.97 10.65 11.33
CA GLY A 157 9.56 9.70 12.36
C GLY A 157 8.33 10.11 13.18
N GLN A 158 7.79 11.32 13.01
CA GLN A 158 6.53 11.68 13.67
C GLN A 158 5.39 10.82 13.14
N MET A 159 4.61 10.24 14.06
CA MET A 159 3.50 9.37 13.71
C MET A 159 2.17 9.94 14.22
N ARG A 160 1.11 9.61 13.49
CA ARG A 160 -0.27 9.89 13.90
C ARG A 160 -1.12 8.65 13.71
N TRP A 161 -1.96 8.38 14.69
CA TRP A 161 -2.95 7.32 14.66
C TRP A 161 -4.36 7.91 14.69
N ARG A 162 -5.26 7.36 13.90
CA ARG A 162 -6.68 7.68 13.93
C ARG A 162 -7.48 6.40 13.81
N THR A 163 -8.67 6.38 14.39
CA THR A 163 -9.61 5.28 14.27
C THR A 163 -10.97 5.76 13.77
N ALA A 164 -11.68 4.88 13.09
CA ALA A 164 -13.06 5.04 12.65
C ALA A 164 -13.81 3.70 12.75
N GLN A 165 -15.14 3.74 12.72
CA GLN A 165 -15.98 2.55 12.53
C GLN A 165 -16.54 2.57 11.12
N GLU A 166 -16.29 1.50 10.35
CA GLU A 166 -16.79 1.36 8.99
C GLU A 166 -17.28 -0.08 8.80
N ASP A 167 -18.48 -0.24 8.27
CA ASP A 167 -19.11 -1.55 8.02
C ASP A 167 -19.05 -2.52 9.20
N GLY A 168 -19.17 -1.97 10.43
CA GLY A 168 -19.12 -2.74 11.67
C GLY A 168 -17.73 -3.20 12.12
N ARG A 169 -16.66 -2.76 11.45
CA ARG A 169 -15.26 -3.03 11.81
C ARG A 169 -14.55 -1.76 12.27
N GLN A 170 -13.59 -1.93 13.15
CA GLN A 170 -12.66 -0.87 13.50
C GLN A 170 -11.67 -0.68 12.34
N VAL A 171 -11.50 0.57 11.90
CA VAL A 171 -10.53 0.95 10.89
C VAL A 171 -9.48 1.84 11.53
N GLY A 172 -8.21 1.44 11.44
CA GLY A 172 -7.05 2.23 11.84
C GLY A 172 -6.43 2.94 10.65
N THR A 173 -5.91 4.14 10.88
CA THR A 173 -5.10 4.88 9.92
C THR A 173 -3.83 5.32 10.61
N LEU A 174 -2.71 4.72 10.23
CA LEU A 174 -1.36 5.11 10.63
C LEU A 174 -0.75 6.02 9.58
N MET A 175 -0.24 7.16 9.99
CA MET A 175 0.49 8.11 9.15
C MET A 175 1.88 8.31 9.76
N ILE A 176 2.92 8.18 8.95
CA ILE A 176 4.31 8.38 9.37
C ILE A 176 4.92 9.50 8.52
N ARG A 177 5.62 10.44 9.14
CA ARG A 177 6.39 11.47 8.43
C ARG A 177 7.74 10.90 8.06
N HIS A 178 7.95 10.66 6.77
CA HIS A 178 9.22 10.21 6.24
C HIS A 178 9.31 10.54 4.74
N PRO A 179 10.44 11.00 4.22
CA PRO A 179 10.57 11.39 2.81
C PRO A 179 10.50 10.19 1.87
N ASN A 180 10.87 9.00 2.33
CA ASN A 180 10.98 7.78 1.51
C ASN A 180 11.62 8.08 0.15
N PHE A 181 12.85 8.64 0.19
CA PHE A 181 13.60 8.91 -1.04
C PHE A 181 13.97 7.61 -1.75
N SER A 182 13.66 7.56 -3.03
CA SER A 182 13.89 6.37 -3.87
C SER A 182 15.34 6.21 -4.34
N GLY A 183 16.17 7.25 -4.24
CA GLY A 183 17.50 7.31 -4.88
C GLY A 183 17.49 7.78 -6.33
N LEU A 184 16.33 7.94 -6.94
CA LEU A 184 16.16 8.36 -8.34
C LEU A 184 15.69 9.82 -8.47
N GLN A 185 15.40 10.45 -7.36
CA GLN A 185 14.97 11.84 -7.28
C GLN A 185 16.18 12.78 -7.36
N ARG A 186 15.96 13.96 -7.94
CA ARG A 186 16.98 15.01 -8.03
C ARG A 186 16.64 16.17 -7.10
N ASP A 187 17.65 16.63 -6.40
CA ASP A 187 17.60 17.92 -5.71
C ASP A 187 17.47 19.05 -6.72
N GLN A 188 16.49 19.93 -6.52
CA GLN A 188 16.15 20.98 -7.50
C GLN A 188 17.16 22.13 -7.53
N VAL A 189 18.03 22.25 -6.54
CA VAL A 189 19.04 23.31 -6.43
C VAL A 189 20.39 22.81 -6.92
N THR A 190 20.84 21.65 -6.40
CA THR A 190 22.15 21.09 -6.73
C THR A 190 22.14 20.25 -8.00
N LEU A 191 20.97 19.79 -8.47
CA LEU A 191 20.75 18.87 -9.58
C LEU A 191 21.42 17.49 -9.39
N LEU A 192 21.88 17.19 -8.19
CA LEU A 192 22.42 15.89 -7.84
C LEU A 192 21.28 14.92 -7.45
N ASN A 193 21.54 13.63 -7.60
CA ASN A 193 20.61 12.63 -7.10
C ASN A 193 20.58 12.66 -5.57
N ILE A 194 19.39 12.59 -4.99
CA ILE A 194 19.17 12.43 -3.55
C ILE A 194 19.38 10.94 -3.25
N PRO A 195 20.27 10.57 -2.31
CA PRO A 195 20.45 9.16 -1.92
C PRO A 195 19.14 8.51 -1.49
N ALA A 196 19.02 7.20 -1.72
CA ALA A 196 17.88 6.44 -1.21
C ALA A 196 17.88 6.49 0.32
N HIS A 197 16.73 6.88 0.89
CA HIS A 197 16.51 6.94 2.33
C HIS A 197 15.04 6.72 2.61
N PHE A 198 14.67 5.54 3.10
CA PHE A 198 13.28 5.13 3.25
C PHE A 198 13.09 4.20 4.46
N ILE A 199 11.87 4.15 4.98
CA ILE A 199 11.48 3.17 5.99
C ILE A 199 11.56 1.80 5.32
N ASP A 200 12.43 0.93 5.82
CA ASP A 200 12.60 -0.43 5.31
C ASP A 200 11.92 -1.48 6.19
N ARG A 201 11.59 -1.15 7.44
CA ARG A 201 10.85 -2.01 8.37
C ARG A 201 9.79 -1.24 9.13
N LEU A 202 8.63 -1.89 9.28
CA LEU A 202 7.54 -1.39 10.08
C LEU A 202 6.81 -2.57 10.75
N ASP A 203 6.57 -2.48 12.06
CA ASP A 203 5.76 -3.40 12.83
C ASP A 203 4.62 -2.63 13.50
N VAL A 204 3.38 -3.11 13.34
CA VAL A 204 2.19 -2.53 13.97
C VAL A 204 1.46 -3.62 14.76
N ARG A 205 1.28 -3.38 16.06
CA ARG A 205 0.70 -4.34 17.00
C ARG A 205 -0.43 -3.71 17.83
N GLN A 206 -1.33 -4.53 18.33
CA GLN A 206 -2.21 -4.18 19.44
C GLN A 206 -1.80 -4.98 20.69
N GLY A 207 -1.16 -4.32 21.65
CA GLY A 207 -0.44 -5.03 22.71
C GLY A 207 0.66 -5.90 22.11
N GLU A 208 0.60 -7.22 22.35
CA GLU A 208 1.56 -8.19 21.80
C GLU A 208 1.09 -8.81 20.47
N GLU A 209 -0.18 -8.63 20.10
CA GLU A 209 -0.74 -9.21 18.88
C GLU A 209 -0.31 -8.41 17.64
N LEU A 210 0.30 -9.08 16.67
CA LEU A 210 0.65 -8.48 15.38
C LEU A 210 -0.64 -8.09 14.65
N LEU A 211 -0.71 -6.86 14.16
CA LEU A 211 -1.64 -6.44 13.11
C LEU A 211 -0.99 -6.68 11.76
N PHE A 212 0.09 -5.96 11.46
CA PHE A 212 0.90 -6.26 10.28
C PHE A 212 2.37 -5.89 10.50
N ALA A 213 3.24 -6.53 9.75
CA ALA A 213 4.62 -6.14 9.58
C ALA A 213 4.92 -5.90 8.08
N LEU A 214 5.88 -5.03 7.81
CA LEU A 214 6.29 -4.62 6.48
C LEU A 214 7.81 -4.63 6.37
N LYS A 215 8.33 -5.25 5.30
CA LYS A 215 9.64 -4.92 4.75
C LYS A 215 9.41 -4.13 3.47
N ALA A 216 9.86 -2.88 3.43
CA ALA A 216 9.60 -1.99 2.31
C ALA A 216 10.81 -1.84 1.40
N GLY A 217 10.53 -1.61 0.13
CA GLY A 217 11.47 -1.11 -0.86
C GLY A 217 11.24 0.37 -1.16
N ILE A 218 12.00 0.88 -2.12
CA ILE A 218 11.95 2.29 -2.57
C ILE A 218 10.60 2.72 -3.17
N SER A 219 9.72 1.76 -3.45
CA SER A 219 8.41 2.01 -4.06
C SER A 219 7.32 2.43 -3.09
N ILE A 220 7.55 2.37 -1.77
CA ILE A 220 6.60 2.93 -0.80
C ILE A 220 6.68 4.46 -0.87
N SER A 221 5.50 5.12 -0.98
CA SER A 221 5.39 6.57 -1.15
C SER A 221 5.97 7.36 0.03
N GLU A 222 6.28 8.64 -0.21
CA GLU A 222 6.60 9.58 0.87
C GLU A 222 5.45 9.71 1.86
N ASP A 223 5.75 10.09 3.11
CA ASP A 223 4.78 10.21 4.20
C ASP A 223 3.79 9.02 4.21
N PRO A 224 4.28 7.78 4.38
CA PRO A 224 3.47 6.59 4.18
C PRO A 224 2.23 6.59 5.08
N VAL A 225 1.12 6.18 4.47
CA VAL A 225 -0.18 6.06 5.13
C VAL A 225 -0.67 4.64 4.94
N PHE A 226 -0.99 3.98 6.04
CA PHE A 226 -1.58 2.65 6.07
C PHE A 226 -2.95 2.73 6.71
N ARG A 227 -3.98 2.34 5.96
CA ARG A 227 -5.36 2.27 6.43
C ARG A 227 -5.83 0.83 6.39
N PHE A 228 -6.36 0.32 7.48
CA PHE A 228 -6.73 -1.08 7.58
C PHE A 228 -7.85 -1.35 8.57
N ALA A 229 -8.66 -2.34 8.26
CA ALA A 229 -9.69 -2.84 9.16
C ALA A 229 -9.11 -3.94 10.07
N TYR A 230 -9.50 -3.92 11.36
CA TYR A 230 -9.04 -4.92 12.32
C TYR A 230 -10.08 -5.15 13.43
N ARG A 231 -9.90 -6.24 14.17
CA ARG A 231 -10.68 -6.51 15.39
C ARG A 231 -9.92 -5.97 16.61
N PRO A 232 -10.45 -4.95 17.31
CA PRO A 232 -9.78 -4.40 18.47
C PRO A 232 -9.82 -5.40 19.65
N ASN A 233 -8.74 -5.49 20.42
CA ASN A 233 -8.64 -6.26 21.65
C ASN A 233 -8.56 -5.39 22.92
N GLY A 234 -8.72 -4.06 22.76
CA GLY A 234 -8.67 -3.09 23.85
C GLY A 234 -7.26 -2.72 24.32
N GLN A 235 -6.21 -3.27 23.71
CA GLN A 235 -4.82 -2.94 24.01
C GLN A 235 -4.34 -1.72 23.20
N PRO A 236 -3.31 -1.00 23.69
CA PRO A 236 -2.68 0.07 22.93
C PRO A 236 -2.14 -0.41 21.58
N ILE A 237 -2.09 0.51 20.61
CA ILE A 237 -1.42 0.27 19.34
C ILE A 237 0.05 0.67 19.49
N ARG A 238 0.94 -0.27 19.22
CA ARG A 238 2.39 -0.08 19.22
C ARG A 238 2.90 -0.11 17.80
N VAL A 239 3.72 0.87 17.47
CA VAL A 239 4.34 1.02 16.16
C VAL A 239 5.83 1.09 16.34
N HIS A 240 6.56 0.24 15.64
CA HIS A 240 8.01 0.25 15.54
C HIS A 240 8.38 0.46 14.07
N ALA A 241 9.24 1.44 13.77
CA ALA A 241 9.71 1.72 12.41
C ALA A 241 11.23 1.89 12.40
N GLU A 242 11.87 1.35 11.37
CA GLU A 242 13.30 1.52 11.09
C GLU A 242 13.46 2.04 9.66
N ASP A 243 14.52 2.82 9.40
CA ASP A 243 14.89 3.27 8.07
C ASP A 243 16.28 2.80 7.65
N THR A 244 16.60 3.00 6.38
CA THR A 244 17.87 2.58 5.78
C THR A 244 19.10 3.34 6.30
N ASP A 245 18.93 4.44 7.02
CA ASP A 245 20.02 5.21 7.65
C ASP A 245 20.23 4.79 9.12
N GLY A 246 19.42 3.80 9.61
CA GLY A 246 19.51 3.25 10.95
C GLY A 246 18.78 4.06 12.01
N ASN A 247 17.88 4.97 11.62
CA ASN A 247 16.98 5.61 12.56
C ASN A 247 15.90 4.65 13.00
N VAL A 248 15.49 4.74 14.26
CA VAL A 248 14.47 3.89 14.88
C VAL A 248 13.45 4.75 15.60
N TRP A 249 12.18 4.48 15.41
CA TRP A 249 11.08 5.17 16.08
C TRP A 249 10.09 4.17 16.67
N ASP A 250 9.83 4.33 17.96
CA ASP A 250 8.81 3.59 18.69
C ASP A 250 7.72 4.56 19.16
N GLN A 251 6.47 4.22 18.87
CA GLN A 251 5.33 5.02 19.28
C GLN A 251 4.20 4.14 19.82
N GLU A 252 3.59 4.56 20.91
CA GLU A 252 2.41 3.93 21.48
C GLU A 252 1.21 4.89 21.44
N PHE A 253 0.06 4.38 21.00
CA PHE A 253 -1.21 5.10 20.95
C PHE A 253 -2.25 4.38 21.81
N ALA A 254 -3.09 5.14 22.51
CA ALA A 254 -4.16 4.56 23.30
C ALA A 254 -5.11 3.72 22.45
N ALA A 255 -5.69 2.67 23.04
CA ALA A 255 -6.76 1.92 22.39
C ALA A 255 -7.96 2.84 22.13
N GLY A 256 -8.35 2.98 20.87
CA GLY A 256 -9.49 3.82 20.47
C GLY A 256 -9.13 5.23 19.97
N GLY A 257 -7.86 5.63 19.94
CA GLY A 257 -7.26 6.77 19.25
C GLY A 257 -7.82 8.14 19.56
#